data_02345c98759e5eb72c469b61b5d45615
#
_entry.id   02345c98759e5eb72c469b61b5d45615
#
_cell.length_a   1.000
_cell.length_b   1.000
_cell.length_c   1.000
_cell.angle_alpha   90.00
_cell.angle_beta   90.00
_cell.angle_gamma   90.00
#
_symmetry.space_group_name_H-M   'P 1'
#
loop_
_entity.id
_entity.type
_entity.pdbx_description
1 polymer ?
#
loop_
_entity_poly.entity_id
_entity_poly.type
_entity_poly.pdbx_seq_one_letter_code
_entity_poly.pdbx_strand_id
1 'polypeptide(L)'
;HGAQWIRDVAERSDEISVNPMNIQKGTVIDRLFRNNEYRPPWLWSLVQLIHDVHPTIHPTNGGNSSADKVARLIIHPTAGGKVRGAHNCGSCDAEVVAAIERYSVSGEIEELDGLDCHCKSVWENEIKMDRSMPIPLGVGKNRRGDTMAHLRSP
;
A
#
# COMPACT_ATOMS: atom_id res chain seq x y z
N HIS A 1 -1.30 8.54 3.64
CA HIS A 1 -1.45 9.15 2.29
C HIS A 1 -2.31 8.29 1.35
N GLY A 2 -2.09 6.96 1.23
CA GLY A 2 -2.84 6.11 0.29
C GLY A 2 -4.34 6.07 0.54
N ALA A 3 -4.78 5.90 1.80
CA ALA A 3 -6.19 5.88 2.15
C ALA A 3 -6.89 7.22 1.82
N GLN A 4 -6.22 8.35 2.07
CA GLN A 4 -6.78 9.67 1.73
C GLN A 4 -6.97 9.82 0.22
N TRP A 5 -5.99 9.41 -0.56
CA TRP A 5 -6.08 9.48 -2.03
C TRP A 5 -7.24 8.63 -2.58
N ILE A 6 -7.46 7.44 -2.02
CA ILE A 6 -8.59 6.57 -2.40
C ILE A 6 -9.92 7.27 -2.08
N ARG A 7 -10.06 7.89 -0.90
CA ARG A 7 -11.27 8.64 -0.52
C ARG A 7 -11.55 9.79 -1.49
N ASP A 8 -10.51 10.54 -1.87
CA ASP A 8 -10.63 11.71 -2.75
C ASP A 8 -11.13 11.36 -4.16
N VAL A 9 -10.87 10.13 -4.63
CA VAL A 9 -11.30 9.67 -5.97
C VAL A 9 -12.55 8.79 -5.95
N ALA A 10 -12.95 8.27 -4.80
CA ALA A 10 -14.04 7.30 -4.69
C ALA A 10 -15.38 7.82 -5.27
N GLU A 11 -15.71 9.07 -5.02
CA GLU A 11 -16.95 9.68 -5.53
C GLU A 11 -17.00 9.84 -7.05
N ARG A 12 -15.84 9.78 -7.71
CA ARG A 12 -15.67 10.04 -9.16
C ARG A 12 -15.28 8.80 -9.95
N SER A 13 -15.17 7.65 -9.29
CA SER A 13 -14.70 6.41 -9.89
C SER A 13 -15.74 5.31 -9.72
N ASP A 14 -15.86 4.45 -10.72
CA ASP A 14 -16.63 3.20 -10.61
C ASP A 14 -15.78 2.11 -9.94
N GLU A 15 -14.49 2.14 -10.21
CA GLU A 15 -13.53 1.15 -9.73
C GLU A 15 -12.20 1.82 -9.38
N ILE A 16 -11.61 1.38 -8.29
CA ILE A 16 -10.28 1.79 -7.83
C ILE A 16 -9.42 0.54 -7.71
N SER A 17 -8.37 0.45 -8.52
CA SER A 17 -7.44 -0.66 -8.48
C SER A 17 -6.18 -0.29 -7.70
N VAL A 18 -5.85 -1.08 -6.69
CA VAL A 18 -4.62 -0.92 -5.90
C VAL A 18 -3.69 -2.09 -6.17
N ASN A 19 -2.53 -1.78 -6.74
CA ASN A 19 -1.50 -2.75 -7.04
C ASN A 19 -0.28 -2.48 -6.17
N PRO A 20 -0.02 -3.29 -5.12
CA PRO A 20 1.16 -3.11 -4.29
C PRO A 20 2.44 -3.36 -5.10
N MET A 21 3.50 -2.67 -4.70
CA MET A 21 4.79 -2.76 -5.39
C MET A 21 5.30 -4.19 -5.48
N ASN A 22 5.60 -4.61 -6.70
CA ASN A 22 6.34 -5.85 -7.02
C ASN A 22 7.70 -5.48 -7.61
N ILE A 23 8.78 -5.96 -6.99
CA ILE A 23 10.15 -5.58 -7.35
C ILE A 23 10.57 -6.28 -8.63
N GLN A 24 10.71 -5.50 -9.71
CA GLN A 24 11.21 -5.98 -10.99
C GLN A 24 12.73 -5.95 -11.03
N LYS A 25 13.36 -7.01 -11.60
CA LYS A 25 14.82 -7.09 -11.78
C LYS A 25 15.33 -5.93 -12.64
N GLY A 26 16.51 -5.41 -12.30
CA GLY A 26 17.19 -4.36 -13.05
C GLY A 26 16.67 -2.94 -12.79
N THR A 27 15.70 -2.76 -11.89
CA THR A 27 15.18 -1.43 -11.52
C THR A 27 15.99 -0.81 -10.36
N VAL A 28 15.76 0.47 -10.11
CA VAL A 28 16.34 1.16 -8.92
C VAL A 28 15.86 0.48 -7.63
N ILE A 29 14.58 0.12 -7.56
CA ILE A 29 14.03 -0.58 -6.39
C ILE A 29 14.67 -1.96 -6.19
N ASP A 30 14.98 -2.70 -7.26
CA ASP A 30 15.71 -3.97 -7.17
C ASP A 30 17.10 -3.78 -6.56
N ARG A 31 17.79 -2.69 -6.89
CA ARG A 31 19.09 -2.36 -6.29
C ARG A 31 18.95 -2.04 -4.81
N LEU A 32 17.99 -1.20 -4.42
CA LEU A 32 17.72 -0.86 -3.03
C LEU A 32 17.34 -2.10 -2.20
N PHE A 33 16.52 -2.97 -2.77
CA PHE A 33 16.12 -4.24 -2.14
C PHE A 33 17.33 -5.16 -1.90
N ARG A 34 18.23 -5.31 -2.88
CA ARG A 34 19.44 -6.13 -2.73
C ARG A 34 20.43 -5.56 -1.72
N ASN A 35 20.42 -4.24 -1.50
CA ASN A 35 21.24 -3.56 -0.51
C ASN A 35 20.56 -3.50 0.89
N ASN A 36 19.39 -4.11 1.08
CA ASN A 36 18.57 -4.00 2.30
C ASN A 36 18.13 -2.55 2.64
N GLU A 37 18.05 -1.68 1.62
CA GLU A 37 17.59 -0.29 1.74
C GLU A 37 16.11 -0.13 1.41
N TYR A 38 15.45 -1.18 0.95
CA TYR A 38 14.03 -1.23 0.63
C TYR A 38 13.45 -2.60 0.96
N ARG A 39 12.25 -2.60 1.54
CA ARG A 39 11.43 -3.77 1.79
C ARG A 39 10.06 -3.59 1.10
N PRO A 40 9.52 -4.62 0.42
CA PRO A 40 8.13 -4.60 -0.03
C PRO A 40 7.14 -4.35 1.11
N PRO A 41 5.95 -3.81 0.82
CA PRO A 41 4.96 -3.53 1.85
C PRO A 41 4.51 -4.82 2.55
N TRP A 42 4.10 -4.69 3.80
CA TRP A 42 3.41 -5.73 4.52
C TRP A 42 2.02 -5.97 3.92
N LEU A 43 1.57 -7.22 3.85
CA LEU A 43 0.17 -7.54 3.55
C LEU A 43 -0.78 -6.95 4.60
N TRP A 44 -0.35 -6.86 5.87
CA TRP A 44 -1.10 -6.17 6.92
C TRP A 44 -1.38 -4.71 6.62
N SER A 45 -0.48 -4.04 5.90
CA SER A 45 -0.73 -2.65 5.45
C SER A 45 -1.84 -2.57 4.40
N LEU A 46 -2.03 -3.60 3.58
CA LEU A 46 -3.15 -3.67 2.63
C LEU A 46 -4.46 -3.96 3.36
N VAL A 47 -4.46 -4.87 4.32
CA VAL A 47 -5.63 -5.15 5.18
C VAL A 47 -6.07 -3.87 5.90
N GLN A 48 -5.12 -3.16 6.52
CA GLN A 48 -5.43 -1.88 7.18
C GLN A 48 -5.94 -0.83 6.20
N LEU A 49 -5.38 -0.74 5.01
CA LEU A 49 -5.86 0.17 3.97
C LEU A 49 -7.32 -0.10 3.62
N ILE A 50 -7.71 -1.38 3.47
CA ILE A 50 -9.09 -1.77 3.21
C ILE A 50 -9.99 -1.29 4.35
N HIS A 51 -9.66 -1.63 5.60
CA HIS A 51 -10.44 -1.18 6.77
C HIS A 51 -10.57 0.34 6.85
N ASP A 52 -9.51 1.08 6.52
CA ASP A 52 -9.50 2.54 6.58
C ASP A 52 -10.42 3.19 5.52
N VAL A 53 -10.59 2.57 4.36
CA VAL A 53 -11.35 3.16 3.24
C VAL A 53 -12.73 2.55 3.06
N HIS A 54 -12.96 1.32 3.52
CA HIS A 54 -14.22 0.60 3.35
C HIS A 54 -15.45 1.42 3.80
N PRO A 55 -15.46 2.09 4.98
CA PRO A 55 -16.61 2.90 5.38
C PRO A 55 -16.94 4.08 4.45
N THR A 56 -15.96 4.52 3.67
CA THR A 56 -16.16 5.60 2.68
C THR A 56 -16.74 5.08 1.37
N ILE A 57 -16.27 3.90 0.94
CA ILE A 57 -16.72 3.29 -0.31
C ILE A 57 -17.99 2.44 -0.15
N HIS A 58 -18.31 2.02 1.09
CA HIS A 58 -19.53 1.28 1.45
C HIS A 58 -20.20 1.96 2.66
N PRO A 59 -20.85 3.13 2.50
CA PRO A 59 -21.50 3.82 3.61
C PRO A 59 -22.69 2.99 4.12
N THR A 60 -22.66 2.62 5.40
CA THR A 60 -23.72 1.83 6.06
C THR A 60 -24.99 2.63 6.39
N ASN A 61 -24.93 3.95 6.26
CA ASN A 61 -26.07 4.82 6.55
C ASN A 61 -27.04 4.82 5.37
N GLY A 62 -28.16 4.13 5.53
CA GLY A 62 -29.28 4.03 4.59
C GLY A 62 -29.89 5.39 4.22
N GLY A 63 -29.14 6.19 3.50
CA GLY A 63 -29.67 7.30 2.73
C GLY A 63 -30.31 6.72 1.48
N ASN A 64 -31.65 6.81 1.38
CA ASN A 64 -32.43 6.55 0.17
C ASN A 64 -32.12 7.58 -0.92
N SER A 65 -30.88 7.72 -1.33
CA SER A 65 -30.52 8.50 -2.49
C SER A 65 -29.96 7.57 -3.57
N SER A 66 -30.71 7.47 -4.66
CA SER A 66 -30.38 6.75 -5.90
C SER A 66 -29.09 7.24 -6.56
N ALA A 67 -28.24 7.93 -5.85
CA ALA A 67 -27.02 8.60 -6.30
C ALA A 67 -25.75 8.20 -5.53
N ASP A 68 -25.85 7.34 -4.51
CA ASP A 68 -24.65 6.92 -3.78
C ASP A 68 -23.88 5.89 -4.60
N LYS A 69 -23.09 6.42 -5.53
CA LYS A 69 -22.18 5.65 -6.34
C LYS A 69 -21.10 5.07 -5.41
N VAL A 70 -21.15 3.77 -5.22
CA VAL A 70 -20.16 3.02 -4.45
C VAL A 70 -19.03 2.62 -5.41
N ALA A 71 -17.84 3.14 -5.18
CA ALA A 71 -16.66 2.72 -5.94
C ALA A 71 -16.25 1.31 -5.50
N ARG A 72 -16.02 0.43 -6.46
CA ARG A 72 -15.46 -0.90 -6.17
C ARG A 72 -13.96 -0.79 -5.91
N LEU A 73 -13.50 -1.25 -4.76
CA LEU A 73 -12.08 -1.36 -4.46
C LEU A 73 -11.56 -2.75 -4.79
N ILE A 74 -10.60 -2.83 -5.69
CA ILE A 74 -9.96 -4.07 -6.11
C ILE A 74 -8.49 -4.00 -5.72
N ILE A 75 -8.02 -4.99 -4.98
CA ILE A 75 -6.61 -5.10 -4.62
C ILE A 75 -6.05 -6.38 -5.22
N HIS A 76 -5.06 -6.23 -6.09
CA HIS A 76 -4.35 -7.34 -6.71
C HIS A 76 -2.93 -7.41 -6.13
N PRO A 77 -2.70 -8.22 -5.07
CA PRO A 77 -1.37 -8.39 -4.52
C PRO A 77 -0.52 -9.27 -5.45
N THR A 78 -0.21 -8.76 -6.65
CA THR A 78 0.66 -9.45 -7.62
C THR A 78 1.96 -9.86 -6.93
N ALA A 79 2.30 -11.15 -7.00
CA ALA A 79 3.38 -11.77 -6.22
C ALA A 79 3.22 -11.63 -4.70
N GLY A 80 1.98 -11.51 -4.20
CA GLY A 80 1.68 -11.54 -2.77
C GLY A 80 2.22 -12.83 -2.11
N GLY A 81 2.75 -12.70 -0.91
CA GLY A 81 3.42 -13.80 -0.21
C GLY A 81 4.79 -14.20 -0.77
N LYS A 82 5.32 -13.48 -1.77
CA LYS A 82 6.66 -13.68 -2.30
C LYS A 82 7.60 -12.58 -1.82
N VAL A 83 8.86 -12.91 -1.63
CA VAL A 83 9.90 -12.00 -1.09
C VAL A 83 10.00 -10.67 -1.85
N ARG A 84 9.64 -10.64 -3.13
CA ARG A 84 9.71 -9.45 -4.00
C ARG A 84 8.38 -8.71 -4.15
N GLY A 85 7.30 -9.24 -3.61
CA GLY A 85 5.97 -8.64 -3.54
C GLY A 85 5.57 -8.29 -2.12
N ALA A 86 4.35 -7.82 -1.94
CA ALA A 86 3.80 -7.62 -0.60
C ALA A 86 3.78 -8.95 0.18
N HIS A 87 4.36 -8.97 1.36
CA HIS A 87 4.45 -10.19 2.18
C HIS A 87 4.48 -9.88 3.68
N ASN A 88 4.16 -10.86 4.47
CA ASN A 88 4.27 -10.83 5.93
C ASN A 88 5.48 -11.67 6.39
N CYS A 89 5.25 -12.70 7.21
CA CYS A 89 6.31 -13.57 7.75
C CYS A 89 6.47 -14.90 7.00
N GLY A 90 5.69 -15.14 5.96
CA GLY A 90 5.64 -16.42 5.25
C GLY A 90 4.57 -17.39 5.76
N SER A 91 4.30 -17.42 7.06
CA SER A 91 3.35 -18.37 7.65
C SER A 91 1.88 -18.01 7.39
N CYS A 92 1.52 -16.71 7.43
CA CYS A 92 0.15 -16.23 7.22
C CYS A 92 -0.09 -15.67 5.81
N ASP A 93 0.91 -15.61 4.96
CA ASP A 93 0.85 -14.88 3.69
C ASP A 93 -0.23 -15.43 2.77
N ALA A 94 -0.33 -16.75 2.63
CA ALA A 94 -1.31 -17.38 1.76
C ALA A 94 -2.75 -17.09 2.20
N GLU A 95 -3.02 -17.13 3.50
CA GLU A 95 -4.33 -16.85 4.08
C GLU A 95 -4.72 -15.39 3.88
N VAL A 96 -3.80 -14.46 4.19
CA VAL A 96 -4.04 -13.02 4.04
C VAL A 96 -4.22 -12.63 2.58
N VAL A 97 -3.42 -13.18 1.66
CA VAL A 97 -3.60 -12.97 0.22
C VAL A 97 -4.98 -13.44 -0.24
N ALA A 98 -5.38 -14.67 0.14
CA ALA A 98 -6.67 -15.22 -0.23
C ALA A 98 -7.85 -14.38 0.32
N ALA A 99 -7.74 -13.85 1.53
CA ALA A 99 -8.75 -12.98 2.12
C ALA A 99 -8.86 -11.64 1.35
N ILE A 100 -7.75 -11.01 0.99
CA ILE A 100 -7.73 -9.79 0.17
C ILE A 100 -8.34 -10.04 -1.21
N GLU A 101 -8.06 -11.19 -1.82
CA GLU A 101 -8.65 -11.57 -3.11
C GLU A 101 -10.17 -11.79 -2.99
N ARG A 102 -10.64 -12.47 -1.94
CA ARG A 102 -12.09 -12.64 -1.70
C ARG A 102 -12.77 -11.29 -1.49
N TYR A 103 -12.20 -10.40 -0.66
CA TYR A 103 -12.70 -9.03 -0.50
C TYR A 103 -12.80 -8.30 -1.85
N SER A 104 -11.79 -8.39 -2.70
CA SER A 104 -11.78 -7.74 -4.01
C SER A 104 -12.89 -8.24 -4.94
N VAL A 105 -13.40 -9.46 -4.72
CA VAL A 105 -14.51 -10.04 -5.47
C VAL A 105 -15.86 -9.68 -4.84
N SER A 106 -16.01 -9.87 -3.52
CA SER A 106 -17.28 -9.71 -2.81
C SER A 106 -17.55 -8.26 -2.40
N GLY A 107 -16.51 -7.50 -2.04
CA GLY A 107 -16.63 -6.19 -1.39
C GLY A 107 -16.96 -6.28 0.10
N GLU A 108 -17.11 -7.48 0.65
CA GLU A 108 -17.53 -7.70 2.04
C GLU A 108 -16.31 -7.62 2.99
N ILE A 109 -16.38 -6.72 3.98
CA ILE A 109 -15.27 -6.49 4.93
C ILE A 109 -15.03 -7.71 5.84
N GLU A 110 -16.03 -8.51 6.05
CA GLU A 110 -16.03 -9.73 6.85
C GLU A 110 -15.06 -10.79 6.30
N GLU A 111 -14.68 -10.70 5.03
CA GLU A 111 -13.65 -11.55 4.43
C GLU A 111 -12.26 -11.39 5.08
N LEU A 112 -12.06 -10.27 5.76
CA LEU A 112 -10.83 -9.96 6.49
C LEU A 112 -10.90 -10.26 7.98
N ASP A 113 -12.07 -10.71 8.47
CA ASP A 113 -12.27 -11.01 9.87
C ASP A 113 -11.48 -12.25 10.31
N GLY A 114 -11.03 -12.24 11.55
CA GLY A 114 -10.29 -13.36 12.13
C GLY A 114 -8.84 -13.51 11.65
N LEU A 115 -8.38 -12.68 10.72
CA LEU A 115 -6.98 -12.70 10.30
C LEU A 115 -6.06 -12.32 11.45
N ASP A 116 -5.21 -13.24 11.87
CA ASP A 116 -4.23 -13.02 12.93
C ASP A 116 -2.92 -13.74 12.65
N CYS A 117 -1.83 -13.22 13.19
CA CYS A 117 -0.52 -13.85 13.19
C CYS A 117 0.41 -13.10 14.15
N HIS A 118 1.34 -13.78 14.78
CA HIS A 118 2.35 -13.16 15.64
C HIS A 118 3.12 -12.00 14.98
N CYS A 119 3.29 -12.02 13.65
CA CYS A 119 3.96 -10.95 12.91
C CYS A 119 3.14 -9.66 12.82
N LYS A 120 1.85 -9.69 13.13
CA LYS A 120 1.00 -8.49 13.14
C LYS A 120 1.48 -7.47 14.17
N SER A 121 1.88 -7.93 15.35
CA SER A 121 2.45 -7.07 16.39
C SER A 121 3.79 -6.43 15.96
N VAL A 122 4.61 -7.15 15.19
CA VAL A 122 5.86 -6.61 14.63
C VAL A 122 5.54 -5.48 13.64
N TRP A 123 4.62 -5.72 12.71
CA TRP A 123 4.14 -4.71 11.77
C TRP A 123 3.57 -3.48 12.48
N GLU A 124 2.71 -3.65 13.51
CA GLU A 124 2.15 -2.55 14.28
C GLU A 124 3.23 -1.68 14.93
N ASN A 125 4.28 -2.31 15.46
CA ASN A 125 5.38 -1.59 16.07
C ASN A 125 6.20 -0.81 15.02
N GLU A 126 6.47 -1.39 13.84
CA GLU A 126 7.12 -0.68 12.74
C GLU A 126 6.32 0.57 12.33
N ILE A 127 5.01 0.44 12.12
CA ILE A 127 4.15 1.58 11.76
C ILE A 127 4.13 2.67 12.85
N LYS A 128 4.15 2.29 14.13
CA LYS A 128 4.24 3.26 15.24
C LYS A 128 5.57 4.00 15.22
N MET A 129 6.67 3.28 14.98
CA MET A 129 8.02 3.88 14.89
C MET A 129 8.12 4.83 13.70
N ASP A 130 7.66 4.45 12.51
CA ASP A 130 7.66 5.30 11.32
C ASP A 130 6.85 6.59 11.52
N ARG A 131 5.71 6.51 12.22
CA ARG A 131 4.89 7.70 12.54
C ARG A 131 5.55 8.61 13.56
N SER A 132 6.38 8.09 14.44
CA SER A 132 7.08 8.86 15.48
C SER A 132 8.38 9.50 14.98
N MET A 133 8.94 9.01 13.88
CA MET A 133 10.14 9.59 13.29
C MET A 133 9.77 10.82 12.45
N PRO A 134 10.34 12.01 12.73
CA PRO A 134 10.17 13.14 11.84
C PRO A 134 10.75 12.76 10.47
N ILE A 135 9.95 12.94 9.41
CA ILE A 135 10.45 12.78 8.03
C ILE A 135 11.66 13.71 7.91
N PRO A 136 12.88 13.21 7.60
CA PRO A 136 14.02 14.08 7.42
C PRO A 136 13.70 15.07 6.29
N LEU A 137 13.48 16.34 6.62
CA LEU A 137 13.34 17.43 5.67
C LEU A 137 14.69 17.64 4.96
N GLY A 138 15.05 16.72 4.06
CA GLY A 138 16.41 16.81 3.47
C GLY A 138 16.68 15.94 2.27
N VAL A 139 15.79 15.03 1.88
CA VAL A 139 15.98 14.22 0.66
C VAL A 139 15.36 14.93 -0.54
N GLY A 140 15.84 16.13 -0.83
CA GLY A 140 15.35 16.95 -1.94
C GLY A 140 16.37 17.98 -2.42
N LYS A 141 17.61 17.95 -1.98
CA LYS A 141 18.66 18.73 -2.66
C LYS A 141 19.10 17.99 -3.91
N ASN A 142 18.45 18.33 -5.02
CA ASN A 142 18.94 18.08 -6.36
C ASN A 142 20.44 18.39 -6.44
N ARG A 143 21.28 17.37 -6.47
CA ARG A 143 22.66 17.48 -6.91
C ARG A 143 22.75 17.69 -8.43
N ARG A 144 21.90 18.53 -8.99
CA ARG A 144 21.95 18.94 -10.40
C ARG A 144 22.45 20.36 -10.57
N GLY A 145 23.06 20.96 -9.54
CA GLY A 145 23.56 22.33 -9.57
C GLY A 145 25.08 22.50 -9.78
N ASP A 146 25.88 21.46 -9.54
CA ASP A 146 27.35 21.67 -9.40
C ASP A 146 28.22 21.01 -10.47
N THR A 147 27.68 20.57 -11.62
CA THR A 147 28.51 19.92 -12.65
C THR A 147 28.61 20.70 -13.96
N MET A 148 28.22 21.98 -14.01
CA MET A 148 28.32 22.79 -15.23
C MET A 148 29.21 24.05 -15.12
N ALA A 149 30.06 24.16 -14.11
CA ALA A 149 30.90 25.33 -13.91
C ALA A 149 32.38 25.22 -14.33
N HIS A 150 32.81 24.08 -14.90
CA HIS A 150 34.24 23.89 -15.25
C HIS A 150 34.51 23.50 -16.72
N LEU A 151 33.69 23.93 -17.66
CA LEU A 151 34.03 23.80 -19.08
C LEU A 151 33.81 25.13 -19.80
N ARG A 152 34.55 26.18 -19.40
CA ARG A 152 34.86 27.33 -20.26
C ARG A 152 36.18 27.92 -19.82
N SER A 153 37.18 27.72 -20.61
CA SER A 153 38.27 28.66 -21.02
C SER A 153 39.56 27.96 -21.28
N PRO A 154 40.34 28.58 -22.11
CA PRO A 154 40.21 29.08 -23.48
C PRO A 154 40.91 28.16 -24.46
#